data_7b7a9441b51c1ae8eb1f4293d72eba47
#
_entry.id   7b7a9441b51c1ae8eb1f4293d72eba47
#
_cell.length_a   1.000
_cell.length_b   1.000
_cell.length_c   1.000
_cell.angle_alpha   90.00
_cell.angle_beta   90.00
_cell.angle_gamma   90.00
#
_symmetry.space_group_name_H-M   'P 1'
#
loop_
_entity.id
_entity.type
_entity.pdbx_description
1 polymer ?
#
loop_
_entity_poly.entity_id
_entity_poly.type
_entity_poly.pdbx_seq_one_letter_code
_entity_poly.pdbx_strand_id
1 'polypeptide(L)'
;RRVLFRSNIMATIITPNSRPQMATVRYKMFPEAEKVENPTGEIIKIPVDMSKVTDRIKVLAFEEAAEQLSITDADIIVSGGLGMGEPEGFKLIEQLATSLGGAVGASRPTVDEGWIDYRHQVGLSGRTVRPQLYMACGISGAVQHQAGMKTSDVIIAINKDPEAPIFKISSLGLVGDLYEVIPRLIEKIKENGEGA
;
A
#
# COMPACT_ATOMS: atom_id res chain seq x y z
N ARG A 1 -11.63 -16.69 15.08
CA ARG A 1 -11.13 -15.51 14.38
C ARG A 1 -10.03 -15.91 13.41
N ARG A 2 -10.13 -15.50 12.16
CA ARG A 2 -9.12 -15.77 11.15
C ARG A 2 -8.05 -14.69 11.21
N VAL A 3 -6.78 -15.08 11.29
CA VAL A 3 -5.64 -14.17 11.26
C VAL A 3 -4.81 -14.52 10.03
N LEU A 4 -4.53 -13.53 9.22
CA LEU A 4 -3.60 -13.67 8.08
C LEU A 4 -2.18 -13.43 8.60
N PHE A 5 -1.38 -14.47 8.71
CA PHE A 5 0.05 -14.35 8.96
C PHE A 5 0.78 -13.89 7.70
N ARG A 6 1.98 -13.30 7.86
CA ARG A 6 2.86 -12.85 6.77
C ARG A 6 3.14 -13.91 5.69
N SER A 7 2.88 -15.20 5.98
CA SER A 7 3.10 -16.34 5.09
C SER A 7 1.89 -16.80 4.28
N ASN A 8 0.82 -16.00 4.17
CA ASN A 8 -0.46 -16.41 3.54
C ASN A 8 -1.17 -17.59 4.23
N ILE A 9 -0.76 -17.97 5.41
CA ILE A 9 -1.43 -18.99 6.21
C ILE A 9 -2.57 -18.31 6.98
N MET A 10 -3.78 -18.81 6.79
CA MET A 10 -4.94 -18.41 7.59
C MET A 10 -5.02 -19.31 8.82
N ALA A 11 -4.86 -18.72 9.99
CA ALA A 11 -5.04 -19.41 11.26
C ALA A 11 -6.28 -18.89 12.00
N THR A 12 -7.02 -19.79 12.64
CA THR A 12 -8.10 -19.40 13.55
C THR A 12 -7.55 -19.43 14.97
N ILE A 13 -7.48 -18.27 15.60
CA ILE A 13 -7.02 -18.14 16.99
C ILE A 13 -8.23 -17.95 17.89
N ILE A 14 -8.35 -18.78 18.91
CA ILE A 14 -9.38 -18.69 19.94
C ILE A 14 -8.73 -18.49 21.30
N THR A 15 -9.29 -17.61 22.14
CA THR A 15 -8.80 -17.32 23.48
C THR A 15 -9.93 -17.51 24.50
N PRO A 16 -10.37 -18.77 24.76
CA PRO A 16 -11.56 -19.01 25.57
C PRO A 16 -11.36 -18.61 27.04
N ASN A 17 -10.15 -18.75 27.55
CA ASN A 17 -9.83 -18.62 28.99
C ASN A 17 -9.12 -17.30 29.34
N SER A 18 -8.76 -16.47 28.35
CA SER A 18 -8.03 -15.20 28.58
C SER A 18 -8.99 -14.01 28.65
N ARG A 19 -8.80 -13.15 29.65
CA ARG A 19 -9.52 -11.88 29.80
C ARG A 19 -8.53 -10.75 30.14
N PRO A 20 -8.68 -9.57 29.53
CA PRO A 20 -9.60 -9.23 28.44
C PRO A 20 -9.26 -9.93 27.13
N GLN A 21 -10.25 -10.15 26.26
CA GLN A 21 -9.99 -10.61 24.89
C GLN A 21 -9.56 -9.41 24.05
N MET A 22 -8.33 -9.45 23.58
CA MET A 22 -7.73 -8.35 22.81
C MET A 22 -7.43 -8.80 21.39
N ALA A 23 -7.52 -7.86 20.47
CA ALA A 23 -7.19 -8.08 19.08
C ALA A 23 -6.78 -6.78 18.41
N THR A 24 -5.83 -6.88 17.50
CA THR A 24 -5.48 -5.79 16.60
C THR A 24 -6.09 -6.07 15.22
N VAL A 25 -6.57 -5.01 14.57
CA VAL A 25 -7.10 -5.07 13.22
C VAL A 25 -6.15 -4.29 12.34
N ARG A 26 -5.74 -4.88 11.21
CA ARG A 26 -4.95 -4.15 10.24
C ARG A 26 -5.79 -3.06 9.59
N TYR A 27 -5.11 -2.02 9.22
CA TYR A 27 -5.64 -0.90 8.47
C TYR A 27 -6.41 -1.36 7.21
N LYS A 28 -7.47 -0.67 6.83
CA LYS A 28 -8.35 -0.97 5.67
C LYS A 28 -8.92 -2.40 5.61
N MET A 29 -8.97 -3.15 6.71
CA MET A 29 -9.58 -4.49 6.75
C MET A 29 -11.11 -4.46 6.78
N PHE A 30 -11.69 -3.36 7.22
CA PHE A 30 -13.13 -3.09 7.21
C PHE A 30 -13.39 -1.73 6.55
N PRO A 31 -14.56 -1.53 5.94
CA PRO A 31 -15.00 -0.21 5.52
C PRO A 31 -15.02 0.75 6.70
N GLU A 32 -14.79 2.03 6.45
CA GLU A 32 -14.95 3.06 7.47
C GLU A 32 -16.41 3.11 7.93
N ALA A 33 -16.60 3.27 9.23
CA ALA A 33 -17.95 3.38 9.79
C ALA A 33 -18.58 4.70 9.38
N GLU A 34 -19.87 4.66 9.03
CA GLU A 34 -20.63 5.87 8.73
C GLU A 34 -20.71 6.78 9.98
N LYS A 35 -20.49 8.08 9.77
CA LYS A 35 -20.65 9.09 10.83
C LYS A 35 -22.13 9.28 11.12
N VAL A 36 -22.48 9.14 12.40
CA VAL A 36 -23.84 9.47 12.86
C VAL A 36 -23.89 10.93 13.34
N GLU A 37 -24.96 11.63 13.00
CA GLU A 37 -25.13 13.05 13.37
C GLU A 37 -25.23 13.27 14.89
N ASN A 38 -25.84 12.31 15.61
CA ASN A 38 -26.02 12.39 17.05
C ASN A 38 -25.46 11.13 17.74
N PRO A 39 -24.15 11.08 18.04
CA PRO A 39 -23.56 9.94 18.71
C PRO A 39 -24.05 9.85 20.17
N THR A 40 -24.47 8.65 20.59
CA THR A 40 -24.92 8.36 21.95
C THR A 40 -23.81 7.82 22.86
N GLY A 41 -22.57 7.86 22.42
CA GLY A 41 -21.42 7.37 23.19
C GLY A 41 -21.07 8.26 24.38
N GLU A 42 -20.64 7.65 25.48
CA GLU A 42 -20.13 8.34 26.66
C GLU A 42 -18.61 8.52 26.55
N ILE A 43 -18.12 9.74 26.81
CA ILE A 43 -16.68 10.03 26.87
C ILE A 43 -16.26 10.03 28.35
N ILE A 44 -15.60 8.96 28.79
CA ILE A 44 -15.07 8.85 30.13
C ILE A 44 -13.62 9.34 30.15
N LYS A 45 -13.35 10.44 30.84
CA LYS A 45 -12.00 10.96 31.06
C LYS A 45 -11.41 10.34 32.33
N ILE A 46 -10.39 9.50 32.14
CA ILE A 46 -9.65 8.88 33.27
C ILE A 46 -8.42 9.76 33.55
N PRO A 47 -8.34 10.43 34.73
CA PRO A 47 -7.15 11.21 35.07
C PRO A 47 -5.96 10.26 35.33
N VAL A 48 -4.83 10.57 34.72
CA VAL A 48 -3.56 9.86 34.97
C VAL A 48 -2.80 10.56 36.07
N ASP A 49 -2.49 9.84 37.15
CA ASP A 49 -1.62 10.34 38.23
C ASP A 49 -0.15 10.27 37.75
N MET A 50 0.34 11.41 37.28
CA MET A 50 1.72 11.53 36.76
C MET A 50 2.79 11.23 37.79
N SER A 51 2.49 11.27 39.10
CA SER A 51 3.45 10.92 40.16
C SER A 51 3.78 9.40 40.20
N LYS A 52 2.90 8.58 39.62
CA LYS A 52 3.05 7.12 39.53
C LYS A 52 3.64 6.67 38.20
N VAL A 53 3.85 7.58 37.25
CA VAL A 53 4.45 7.27 35.95
C VAL A 53 5.96 7.38 36.05
N THR A 54 6.66 6.24 35.88
CA THR A 54 8.11 6.25 35.78
C THR A 54 8.50 6.55 34.34
N ASP A 55 8.90 7.80 34.08
CA ASP A 55 9.35 8.23 32.77
C ASP A 55 10.82 7.80 32.56
N ARG A 56 11.02 6.80 31.69
CA ARG A 56 12.37 6.28 31.34
C ARG A 56 12.82 6.74 29.96
N ILE A 57 11.92 7.36 29.19
CA ILE A 57 12.19 7.76 27.81
C ILE A 57 11.71 9.20 27.65
N LYS A 58 12.60 10.07 27.21
CA LYS A 58 12.28 11.45 26.86
C LYS A 58 12.26 11.60 25.35
N VAL A 59 11.14 12.05 24.79
CA VAL A 59 11.07 12.47 23.39
C VAL A 59 11.88 13.75 23.23
N LEU A 60 12.97 13.70 22.49
CA LEU A 60 13.87 14.86 22.29
C LEU A 60 13.41 15.75 21.13
N ALA A 61 12.91 15.15 20.08
CA ALA A 61 12.39 15.85 18.91
C ALA A 61 11.29 15.01 18.23
N PHE A 62 10.36 15.67 17.60
CA PHE A 62 9.37 15.09 16.68
C PHE A 62 9.55 15.78 15.34
N GLU A 63 9.97 15.04 14.33
CA GLU A 63 10.07 15.51 12.96
C GLU A 63 8.87 14.95 12.19
N GLU A 64 7.97 15.83 11.78
CA GLU A 64 6.90 15.44 10.87
C GLU A 64 7.50 15.06 9.52
N ALA A 65 7.15 13.87 9.03
CA ALA A 65 7.45 13.52 7.65
C ALA A 65 6.71 14.50 6.72
N ALA A 66 7.42 15.04 5.72
CA ALA A 66 6.80 15.87 4.70
C ALA A 66 5.56 15.14 4.13
N GLU A 67 4.45 15.89 3.95
CA GLU A 67 3.15 15.39 3.48
C GLU A 67 3.25 14.73 2.10
N GLN A 68 3.78 13.51 2.05
CA GLN A 68 3.58 12.61 0.92
C GLN A 68 2.51 11.60 1.32
N LEU A 69 1.54 11.42 0.44
CA LEU A 69 0.50 10.41 0.62
C LEU A 69 1.15 9.07 0.98
N SER A 70 0.92 8.58 2.20
CA SER A 70 1.48 7.30 2.62
C SER A 70 0.90 6.19 1.74
N ILE A 71 1.76 5.32 1.21
CA ILE A 71 1.28 4.18 0.39
C ILE A 71 0.31 3.27 1.14
N THR A 72 0.31 3.30 2.49
CA THR A 72 -0.65 2.52 3.29
C THR A 72 -2.04 3.12 3.28
N ASP A 73 -2.16 4.42 3.03
CA ASP A 73 -3.41 5.18 3.10
C ASP A 73 -4.01 5.46 1.72
N ALA A 74 -3.18 5.30 0.68
CA ALA A 74 -3.59 5.56 -0.70
C ALA A 74 -4.64 4.56 -1.19
N ASP A 75 -5.64 5.08 -1.93
CA ASP A 75 -6.64 4.26 -2.62
C ASP A 75 -6.15 3.78 -3.98
N ILE A 76 -5.18 4.48 -4.57
CA ILE A 76 -4.53 4.12 -5.82
C ILE A 76 -3.03 4.09 -5.59
N ILE A 77 -2.38 3.01 -6.02
CA ILE A 77 -0.92 2.86 -5.95
C ILE A 77 -0.40 2.48 -7.33
N VAL A 78 0.57 3.25 -7.82
CA VAL A 78 1.34 2.91 -9.02
C VAL A 78 2.74 2.51 -8.60
N SER A 79 3.11 1.25 -8.85
CA SER A 79 4.38 0.67 -8.37
C SER A 79 5.32 0.36 -9.52
N GLY A 80 6.58 0.77 -9.35
CA GLY A 80 7.67 0.48 -10.27
C GLY A 80 8.53 -0.71 -9.85
N GLY A 81 8.98 -1.50 -10.83
CA GLY A 81 9.92 -2.60 -10.64
C GLY A 81 11.17 -2.47 -11.50
N LEU A 82 12.11 -3.43 -11.37
CA LEU A 82 13.35 -3.44 -12.18
C LEU A 82 13.12 -3.49 -13.70
N GLY A 83 11.93 -3.91 -14.13
CA GLY A 83 11.58 -3.88 -15.55
C GLY A 83 11.53 -2.48 -16.16
N MET A 84 11.65 -1.42 -15.35
CA MET A 84 11.86 -0.05 -15.82
C MET A 84 13.27 0.16 -16.39
N GLY A 85 14.24 -0.66 -16.00
CA GLY A 85 15.61 -0.63 -16.53
C GLY A 85 16.53 0.38 -15.87
N GLU A 86 16.03 1.53 -15.43
CA GLU A 86 16.80 2.63 -14.86
C GLU A 86 16.02 3.42 -13.79
N PRO A 87 16.70 4.14 -12.88
CA PRO A 87 16.05 4.94 -11.82
C PRO A 87 15.13 6.03 -12.35
N GLU A 88 15.47 6.62 -13.49
CA GLU A 88 14.73 7.69 -14.16
C GLU A 88 13.31 7.25 -14.55
N GLY A 89 13.09 5.94 -14.70
CA GLY A 89 11.77 5.36 -14.95
C GLY A 89 10.76 5.68 -13.85
N PHE A 90 11.20 5.97 -12.63
CA PHE A 90 10.30 6.40 -11.55
C PHE A 90 9.61 7.73 -11.84
N LYS A 91 10.20 8.62 -12.65
CA LYS A 91 9.54 9.86 -13.08
C LYS A 91 8.25 9.58 -13.85
N LEU A 92 8.26 8.52 -14.66
CA LEU A 92 7.07 8.09 -15.41
C LEU A 92 6.02 7.49 -14.48
N ILE A 93 6.45 6.73 -13.47
CA ILE A 93 5.57 6.17 -12.43
C ILE A 93 4.93 7.29 -11.60
N GLU A 94 5.70 8.31 -11.21
CA GLU A 94 5.22 9.50 -10.50
C GLU A 94 4.18 10.29 -11.30
N GLN A 95 4.43 10.48 -12.60
CA GLN A 95 3.48 11.15 -13.49
C GLN A 95 2.16 10.39 -13.58
N LEU A 96 2.21 9.06 -13.72
CA LEU A 96 1.01 8.24 -13.76
C LEU A 96 0.28 8.25 -12.40
N ALA A 97 1.01 8.11 -11.29
CA ALA A 97 0.44 8.19 -9.95
C ALA A 97 -0.26 9.54 -9.72
N THR A 98 0.40 10.64 -10.09
CA THR A 98 -0.16 11.99 -9.98
C THR A 98 -1.42 12.16 -10.83
N SER A 99 -1.44 11.65 -12.06
CA SER A 99 -2.61 11.77 -12.95
C SER A 99 -3.83 10.99 -12.42
N LEU A 100 -3.59 10.00 -11.56
CA LEU A 100 -4.63 9.19 -10.91
C LEU A 100 -4.94 9.65 -9.47
N GLY A 101 -4.24 10.66 -8.94
CA GLY A 101 -4.36 11.06 -7.53
C GLY A 101 -3.87 9.98 -6.56
N GLY A 102 -2.95 9.13 -7.00
CA GLY A 102 -2.44 7.99 -6.25
C GLY A 102 -1.03 8.18 -5.69
N ALA A 103 -0.56 7.19 -4.94
CA ALA A 103 0.78 7.14 -4.38
C ALA A 103 1.73 6.27 -5.22
N VAL A 104 3.03 6.56 -5.10
CA VAL A 104 4.09 5.78 -5.73
C VAL A 104 4.52 4.64 -4.83
N GLY A 105 4.48 3.42 -5.35
CA GLY A 105 5.03 2.22 -4.72
C GLY A 105 6.26 1.71 -5.46
N ALA A 106 6.95 0.75 -4.84
CA ALA A 106 8.15 0.16 -5.43
C ALA A 106 8.31 -1.31 -5.05
N SER A 107 8.96 -2.06 -5.91
CA SER A 107 9.41 -3.41 -5.57
C SER A 107 10.70 -3.34 -4.74
N ARG A 108 10.96 -4.37 -3.92
CA ARG A 108 12.18 -4.42 -3.11
C ARG A 108 13.48 -4.25 -3.92
N PRO A 109 13.67 -4.90 -5.08
CA PRO A 109 14.90 -4.75 -5.83
C PRO A 109 15.23 -3.31 -6.22
N THR A 110 14.23 -2.48 -6.56
CA THR A 110 14.46 -1.06 -6.90
C THR A 110 14.86 -0.22 -5.69
N VAL A 111 14.44 -0.63 -4.49
CA VAL A 111 14.87 0.01 -3.23
C VAL A 111 16.28 -0.45 -2.86
N ASP A 112 16.58 -1.74 -3.01
CA ASP A 112 17.92 -2.29 -2.75
C ASP A 112 18.98 -1.67 -3.69
N GLU A 113 18.62 -1.33 -4.94
CA GLU A 113 19.45 -0.60 -5.91
C GLU A 113 19.51 0.93 -5.65
N GLY A 114 18.79 1.42 -4.65
CA GLY A 114 18.77 2.85 -4.29
C GLY A 114 18.00 3.75 -5.26
N TRP A 115 17.14 3.20 -6.12
CA TRP A 115 16.34 3.98 -7.07
C TRP A 115 15.25 4.81 -6.40
N ILE A 116 14.75 4.33 -5.26
CA ILE A 116 13.70 4.98 -4.47
C ILE A 116 13.82 4.61 -3.00
N ASP A 117 13.31 5.47 -2.12
CA ASP A 117 13.37 5.29 -0.66
C ASP A 117 12.53 4.08 -0.19
N TYR A 118 12.99 3.43 0.90
CA TYR A 118 12.34 2.27 1.51
C TYR A 118 10.87 2.50 1.91
N ARG A 119 10.46 3.74 2.20
CA ARG A 119 9.05 4.06 2.53
C ARG A 119 8.07 3.68 1.43
N HIS A 120 8.53 3.57 0.17
CA HIS A 120 7.75 3.17 -1.01
C HIS A 120 7.71 1.66 -1.23
N GLN A 121 8.50 0.88 -0.45
CA GLN A 121 8.62 -0.55 -0.67
C GLN A 121 7.32 -1.28 -0.33
N VAL A 122 6.79 -2.01 -1.32
CA VAL A 122 5.64 -2.92 -1.18
C VAL A 122 6.12 -4.37 -1.19
N GLY A 123 5.68 -5.15 -0.22
CA GLY A 123 6.00 -6.56 -0.14
C GLY A 123 6.12 -7.09 1.29
N LEU A 124 6.58 -8.33 1.41
CA LEU A 124 6.70 -9.02 2.69
C LEU A 124 7.65 -8.31 3.67
N SER A 125 8.77 -7.77 3.16
CA SER A 125 9.76 -7.00 3.95
C SER A 125 9.54 -5.49 3.90
N GLY A 126 8.54 -5.02 3.17
CA GLY A 126 8.14 -3.63 3.09
C GLY A 126 6.76 -3.40 3.72
N ARG A 127 5.97 -2.57 3.08
CA ARG A 127 4.61 -2.26 3.49
C ARG A 127 3.61 -3.24 2.87
N THR A 128 2.59 -3.62 3.65
CA THR A 128 1.41 -4.31 3.12
C THR A 128 0.35 -3.26 2.86
N VAL A 129 -0.14 -3.22 1.62
CA VAL A 129 -1.11 -2.25 1.13
C VAL A 129 -2.39 -2.95 0.66
N ARG A 130 -3.49 -2.22 0.68
CA ARG A 130 -4.77 -2.67 0.13
C ARG A 130 -5.50 -1.50 -0.53
N PRO A 131 -4.98 -1.00 -1.66
CA PRO A 131 -5.66 0.03 -2.43
C PRO A 131 -6.86 -0.56 -3.19
N GLN A 132 -7.74 0.32 -3.66
CA GLN A 132 -8.76 -0.02 -4.64
C GLN A 132 -8.14 -0.39 -5.99
N LEU A 133 -7.06 0.31 -6.37
CA LEU A 133 -6.31 0.05 -7.60
C LEU A 133 -4.81 -0.05 -7.30
N TYR A 134 -4.21 -1.18 -7.70
CA TYR A 134 -2.77 -1.38 -7.69
C TYR A 134 -2.26 -1.59 -9.12
N MET A 135 -1.38 -0.70 -9.58
CA MET A 135 -0.74 -0.83 -10.89
C MET A 135 0.71 -1.31 -10.71
N ALA A 136 1.02 -2.47 -11.27
CA ALA A 136 2.34 -3.08 -11.23
C ALA A 136 3.06 -2.86 -12.56
N CYS A 137 4.01 -1.92 -12.62
CA CYS A 137 4.73 -1.52 -13.82
C CYS A 137 6.15 -2.09 -13.80
N GLY A 138 6.48 -3.01 -14.71
CA GLY A 138 7.79 -3.64 -14.77
C GLY A 138 8.13 -4.50 -13.55
N ILE A 139 7.13 -5.04 -12.87
CA ILE A 139 7.26 -5.90 -11.69
C ILE A 139 7.04 -7.34 -12.12
N SER A 140 7.96 -8.25 -11.78
CA SER A 140 7.84 -9.68 -12.10
C SER A 140 6.73 -10.39 -11.33
N GLY A 141 6.42 -9.93 -10.10
CA GLY A 141 5.42 -10.56 -9.25
C GLY A 141 5.95 -11.74 -8.44
N ALA A 142 7.15 -11.63 -7.89
CA ALA A 142 7.65 -12.58 -6.91
C ALA A 142 6.70 -12.70 -5.70
N VAL A 143 6.62 -13.88 -5.08
CA VAL A 143 5.69 -14.19 -3.97
C VAL A 143 5.82 -13.20 -2.82
N GLN A 144 7.04 -12.69 -2.57
CA GLN A 144 7.32 -11.69 -1.55
C GLN A 144 6.65 -10.34 -1.85
N HIS A 145 6.63 -9.93 -3.13
CA HIS A 145 5.93 -8.71 -3.56
C HIS A 145 4.42 -8.91 -3.49
N GLN A 146 3.93 -10.03 -4.03
CA GLN A 146 2.51 -10.38 -3.98
C GLN A 146 1.95 -10.37 -2.56
N ALA A 147 2.73 -10.83 -1.57
CA ALA A 147 2.31 -10.85 -0.16
C ALA A 147 1.95 -9.44 0.38
N GLY A 148 2.51 -8.39 -0.21
CA GLY A 148 2.24 -7.01 0.17
C GLY A 148 1.05 -6.35 -0.53
N MET A 149 0.56 -6.88 -1.67
CA MET A 149 -0.42 -6.16 -2.49
C MET A 149 -1.56 -7.01 -3.04
N LYS A 150 -1.51 -8.34 -2.96
CA LYS A 150 -2.50 -9.24 -3.56
C LYS A 150 -3.93 -9.09 -3.03
N THR A 151 -4.12 -8.35 -1.95
CA THR A 151 -5.45 -8.04 -1.38
C THR A 151 -6.03 -6.73 -1.91
N SER A 152 -5.37 -6.09 -2.88
CA SER A 152 -5.93 -4.95 -3.62
C SER A 152 -7.20 -5.36 -4.36
N ASP A 153 -8.16 -4.44 -4.49
CA ASP A 153 -9.44 -4.78 -5.10
C ASP A 153 -9.30 -5.00 -6.61
N VAL A 154 -8.49 -4.16 -7.28
CA VAL A 154 -8.13 -4.30 -8.70
C VAL A 154 -6.62 -4.25 -8.86
N ILE A 155 -6.06 -5.19 -9.61
CA ILE A 155 -4.63 -5.24 -9.93
C ILE A 155 -4.47 -5.15 -11.45
N ILE A 156 -3.75 -4.13 -11.91
CA ILE A 156 -3.35 -3.97 -13.31
C ILE A 156 -1.84 -4.20 -13.40
N ALA A 157 -1.41 -5.04 -14.34
CA ALA A 157 0.01 -5.32 -14.56
C ALA A 157 0.45 -4.91 -15.97
N ILE A 158 1.60 -4.26 -16.08
CA ILE A 158 2.27 -3.92 -17.34
C ILE A 158 3.65 -4.55 -17.29
N ASN A 159 3.94 -5.47 -18.20
CA ASN A 159 5.23 -6.14 -18.28
C ASN A 159 5.54 -6.56 -19.73
N LYS A 160 6.83 -6.55 -20.11
CA LYS A 160 7.28 -7.08 -21.40
C LYS A 160 7.24 -8.59 -21.46
N ASP A 161 7.47 -9.26 -20.32
CA ASP A 161 7.47 -10.71 -20.20
C ASP A 161 6.04 -11.22 -20.03
N PRO A 162 5.46 -11.92 -21.03
CA PRO A 162 4.11 -12.46 -20.96
C PRO A 162 3.97 -13.56 -19.90
N GLU A 163 5.07 -14.20 -19.50
CA GLU A 163 5.09 -15.26 -18.50
C GLU A 163 5.33 -14.73 -17.07
N ALA A 164 5.42 -13.41 -16.89
CA ALA A 164 5.66 -12.82 -15.58
C ALA A 164 4.57 -13.26 -14.57
N PRO A 165 4.98 -13.78 -13.40
CA PRO A 165 4.04 -14.29 -12.39
C PRO A 165 2.99 -13.28 -11.92
N ILE A 166 3.24 -11.97 -12.11
CA ILE A 166 2.29 -10.89 -11.76
C ILE A 166 0.97 -11.03 -12.50
N PHE A 167 0.99 -11.52 -13.75
CA PHE A 167 -0.21 -11.69 -14.54
C PHE A 167 -1.18 -12.74 -13.98
N LYS A 168 -0.68 -13.71 -13.20
CA LYS A 168 -1.52 -14.74 -12.57
C LYS A 168 -2.46 -14.20 -11.49
N ILE A 169 -2.15 -13.02 -10.97
CA ILE A 169 -2.95 -12.37 -9.92
C ILE A 169 -3.55 -11.03 -10.36
N SER A 170 -3.24 -10.58 -11.58
CA SER A 170 -3.77 -9.33 -12.10
C SER A 170 -5.20 -9.50 -12.62
N SER A 171 -6.04 -8.48 -12.38
CA SER A 171 -7.38 -8.36 -12.97
C SER A 171 -7.30 -8.01 -14.46
N LEU A 172 -6.27 -7.24 -14.85
CA LEU A 172 -5.96 -6.85 -16.21
C LEU A 172 -4.45 -6.87 -16.42
N GLY A 173 -3.99 -7.54 -17.47
CA GLY A 173 -2.59 -7.61 -17.87
C GLY A 173 -2.36 -6.97 -19.24
N LEU A 174 -1.37 -6.12 -19.36
CA LEU A 174 -0.88 -5.53 -20.59
C LEU A 174 0.54 -6.02 -20.85
N VAL A 175 0.70 -6.82 -21.90
CA VAL A 175 2.04 -7.25 -22.34
C VAL A 175 2.57 -6.21 -23.32
N GLY A 176 3.62 -5.48 -22.92
CA GLY A 176 4.19 -4.42 -23.73
C GLY A 176 5.27 -3.62 -23.03
N ASP A 177 5.82 -2.65 -23.77
CA ASP A 177 6.79 -1.70 -23.24
C ASP A 177 6.08 -0.65 -22.40
N LEU A 178 6.46 -0.55 -21.12
CA LEU A 178 5.88 0.43 -20.21
C LEU A 178 6.11 1.88 -20.67
N TYR A 179 7.23 2.15 -21.39
CA TYR A 179 7.54 3.48 -21.93
C TYR A 179 6.66 3.87 -23.13
N GLU A 180 6.01 2.91 -23.77
CA GLU A 180 4.99 3.16 -24.78
C GLU A 180 3.59 3.20 -24.19
N VAL A 181 3.29 2.28 -23.25
CA VAL A 181 1.95 2.11 -22.68
C VAL A 181 1.59 3.24 -21.71
N ILE A 182 2.50 3.58 -20.79
CA ILE A 182 2.18 4.54 -19.72
C ILE A 182 1.94 5.97 -20.27
N PRO A 183 2.72 6.53 -21.20
CA PRO A 183 2.43 7.85 -21.75
C PRO A 183 1.04 7.92 -22.41
N ARG A 184 0.69 6.91 -23.21
CA ARG A 184 -0.65 6.83 -23.85
C ARG A 184 -1.78 6.72 -22.82
N LEU A 185 -1.53 6.01 -21.72
CA LEU A 185 -2.50 5.89 -20.62
C LEU A 185 -2.71 7.25 -19.94
N ILE A 186 -1.62 7.98 -19.67
CA ILE A 186 -1.69 9.33 -19.07
C ILE A 186 -2.47 10.30 -19.97
N GLU A 187 -2.23 10.27 -21.29
CA GLU A 187 -2.99 11.07 -22.27
C GLU A 187 -4.48 10.78 -22.19
N LYS A 188 -4.84 9.50 -22.21
CA LYS A 188 -6.25 9.07 -22.13
C LYS A 188 -6.93 9.43 -20.81
N ILE A 189 -6.21 9.39 -19.70
CA ILE A 189 -6.72 9.80 -18.38
C ILE A 189 -7.03 11.30 -18.41
N LYS A 190 -6.13 12.12 -18.97
CA LYS A 190 -6.34 13.57 -19.10
C LYS A 190 -7.52 13.92 -20.01
N GLU A 191 -7.63 13.28 -21.17
CA GLU A 191 -8.74 13.49 -22.10
C GLU A 191 -10.10 13.18 -21.43
N ASN A 192 -10.18 12.14 -20.62
CA ASN A 192 -11.41 11.74 -19.93
C ASN A 192 -11.68 12.53 -18.65
N GLY A 193 -10.64 13.10 -18.01
CA GLY A 193 -10.77 13.91 -16.80
C GLY A 193 -11.23 15.35 -17.06
N GLU A 194 -11.05 15.87 -18.28
CA GLU A 194 -11.56 17.20 -18.67
C GLU A 194 -13.04 17.20 -19.08
N GLY A 195 -13.68 16.02 -19.11
CA GLY A 195 -15.08 15.84 -19.51
C GLY A 195 -16.04 15.42 -18.39
N ALA A 196 -15.60 15.43 -17.12
CA ALA A 196 -16.39 14.98 -15.97
C ALA A 196 -16.73 16.12 -14.99
#